data_0bd447247bba692696057ea4657ecf54
#
_entry.id   0bd447247bba692696057ea4657ecf54
#
_cell.length_a   1.000
_cell.length_b   1.000
_cell.length_c   1.000
_cell.angle_alpha   90.00
_cell.angle_beta   90.00
_cell.angle_gamma   90.00
#
_symmetry.space_group_name_H-M   'P 1'
#
loop_
_entity.id
_entity.type
_entity.pdbx_description
1 polymer ?
#
loop_
_entity_poly.entity_id
_entity_poly.type
_entity_poly.pdbx_seq_one_letter_code
_entity_poly.pdbx_strand_id
1 'polypeptide(L)'
;MSIAKIIGERLRAYRIQKGWSQEILAEKAELHHTYIGQLERGEKDATIESIYKVTTALDIPLSALFENISPSSEVRDYASLSYDLIQKQPLPEQEMLYEILERIIRFKQGTNSH
;
A
#
# COMPACT_ATOMS: atom_id res chain seq x y z
N MET A 1 -2.99 -11.22 -9.66
CA MET A 1 -3.99 -10.16 -9.45
C MET A 1 -3.60 -8.93 -10.25
N SER A 2 -4.54 -8.30 -10.91
CA SER A 2 -4.24 -7.11 -11.71
C SER A 2 -4.01 -5.90 -10.82
N ILE A 3 -3.22 -4.93 -11.31
CA ILE A 3 -2.99 -3.69 -10.59
C ILE A 3 -4.29 -2.91 -10.39
N ALA A 4 -5.20 -2.96 -11.36
CA ALA A 4 -6.50 -2.30 -11.25
C ALA A 4 -7.31 -2.82 -10.06
N LYS A 5 -7.27 -4.13 -9.81
CA LYS A 5 -7.95 -4.72 -8.65
C LYS A 5 -7.29 -4.32 -7.35
N ILE A 6 -5.96 -4.30 -7.30
CA ILE A 6 -5.23 -3.89 -6.09
C ILE A 6 -5.59 -2.45 -5.73
N ILE A 7 -5.51 -1.55 -6.71
CA ILE A 7 -5.85 -0.14 -6.50
C ILE A 7 -7.31 0.00 -6.06
N GLY A 8 -8.21 -0.71 -6.74
CA GLY A 8 -9.65 -0.66 -6.42
C GLY A 8 -9.96 -1.11 -5.01
N GLU A 9 -9.33 -2.20 -4.54
CA GLU A 9 -9.53 -2.70 -3.19
C GLU A 9 -9.01 -1.72 -2.14
N ARG A 10 -7.86 -1.09 -2.40
CA ARG A 10 -7.29 -0.09 -1.48
C ARG A 10 -8.17 1.15 -1.41
N LEU A 11 -8.65 1.61 -2.56
CA LEU A 11 -9.57 2.74 -2.63
C LEU A 11 -10.82 2.47 -1.81
N ARG A 12 -11.40 1.29 -1.97
CA ARG A 12 -12.59 0.88 -1.22
C ARG A 12 -12.31 0.86 0.29
N ALA A 13 -11.16 0.33 0.70
CA ALA A 13 -10.78 0.26 2.11
C ALA A 13 -10.71 1.66 2.73
N TYR A 14 -10.08 2.61 2.04
CA TYR A 14 -10.00 3.99 2.52
C TYR A 14 -11.37 4.66 2.58
N ARG A 15 -12.23 4.39 1.58
CA ARG A 15 -13.60 4.92 1.59
C ARG A 15 -14.38 4.40 2.80
N ILE A 16 -14.30 3.11 3.06
CA ILE A 16 -14.99 2.49 4.19
C ILE A 16 -14.47 3.04 5.52
N GLN A 17 -13.16 3.28 5.63
CA GLN A 17 -12.58 3.92 6.81
C GLN A 17 -13.18 5.29 7.09
N LYS A 18 -13.52 6.04 6.04
CA LYS A 18 -14.16 7.34 6.18
C LYS A 18 -15.66 7.21 6.51
N GLY A 19 -16.23 6.03 6.39
CA GLY A 19 -17.66 5.84 6.58
C GLY A 19 -18.50 6.36 5.43
N TRP A 20 -17.92 6.48 4.23
CA TRP A 20 -18.59 7.06 3.07
C TRP A 20 -19.16 5.97 2.15
N SER A 21 -20.30 6.28 1.54
CA SER A 21 -20.82 5.47 0.44
C SER A 21 -20.05 5.79 -0.85
N GLN A 22 -20.26 4.98 -1.89
CA GLN A 22 -19.71 5.27 -3.20
C GLN A 22 -20.21 6.61 -3.74
N GLU A 23 -21.47 6.93 -3.48
CA GLU A 23 -22.06 8.21 -3.91
C GLU A 23 -21.41 9.40 -3.22
N ILE A 24 -21.11 9.28 -1.93
CA ILE A 24 -20.45 10.36 -1.19
C ILE A 24 -19.04 10.59 -1.73
N LEU A 25 -18.28 9.52 -1.93
CA LEU A 25 -16.94 9.66 -2.49
C LEU A 25 -16.99 10.26 -3.89
N ALA A 26 -17.92 9.82 -4.73
CA ALA A 26 -18.06 10.32 -6.09
C ALA A 26 -18.35 11.83 -6.09
N GLU A 27 -19.24 12.28 -5.23
CA GLU A 27 -19.56 13.70 -5.09
C GLU A 27 -18.32 14.49 -4.69
N LYS A 28 -17.60 14.04 -3.70
CA LYS A 28 -16.41 14.73 -3.21
C LYS A 28 -15.26 14.72 -4.22
N ALA A 29 -15.16 13.67 -5.01
CA ALA A 29 -14.12 13.54 -6.05
C ALA A 29 -14.55 14.12 -7.40
N GLU A 30 -15.78 14.60 -7.50
CA GLU A 30 -16.35 15.14 -8.75
C GLU A 30 -16.32 14.08 -9.87
N LEU A 31 -16.68 12.84 -9.51
CA LEU A 31 -16.77 11.72 -10.44
C LEU A 31 -18.16 11.09 -10.33
N HIS A 32 -18.53 10.32 -11.34
CA HIS A 32 -19.80 9.60 -11.31
C HIS A 32 -19.72 8.40 -10.38
N HIS A 33 -20.77 8.13 -9.60
CA HIS A 33 -20.76 7.01 -8.64
C HIS A 33 -20.58 5.65 -9.31
N THR A 34 -21.11 5.49 -10.54
CA THR A 34 -20.91 4.26 -11.30
C THR A 34 -19.43 4.02 -11.60
N TYR A 35 -18.70 5.10 -11.91
CA TYR A 35 -17.26 5.01 -12.16
C TYR A 35 -16.50 4.61 -10.90
N ILE A 36 -16.88 5.15 -9.73
CA ILE A 36 -16.27 4.75 -8.45
C ILE A 36 -16.45 3.26 -8.22
N GLY A 37 -17.66 2.73 -8.43
CA GLY A 37 -17.91 1.30 -8.30
C GLY A 37 -17.07 0.46 -9.24
N GLN A 38 -16.92 0.90 -10.48
CA GLN A 38 -16.09 0.21 -11.46
C GLN A 38 -14.62 0.21 -11.08
N LEU A 39 -14.12 1.35 -10.55
CA LEU A 39 -12.74 1.44 -10.05
C LEU A 39 -12.50 0.48 -8.90
N GLU A 40 -13.43 0.42 -7.95
CA GLU A 40 -13.29 -0.44 -6.77
C GLU A 40 -13.29 -1.91 -7.13
N ARG A 41 -14.02 -2.30 -8.17
CA ARG A 41 -14.05 -3.70 -8.62
C ARG A 41 -12.93 -4.05 -9.60
N GLY A 42 -12.12 -3.07 -9.98
CA GLY A 42 -11.06 -3.27 -10.95
C GLY A 42 -11.57 -3.50 -12.38
N GLU A 43 -12.79 -3.06 -12.67
CA GLU A 43 -13.41 -3.21 -13.99
C GLU A 43 -12.99 -2.13 -14.98
N LYS A 44 -12.49 -1.01 -14.47
CA LYS A 44 -12.02 0.10 -15.30
C LYS A 44 -10.60 0.45 -14.90
N ASP A 45 -9.79 0.72 -15.91
CA ASP A 45 -8.47 1.28 -15.66
C ASP A 45 -8.61 2.72 -15.18
N ALA A 46 -7.96 3.02 -14.06
CA ALA A 46 -7.98 4.34 -13.50
C ALA A 46 -7.07 5.26 -14.30
N THR A 47 -7.54 6.47 -14.58
CA THR A 47 -6.66 7.51 -15.12
C THR A 47 -5.92 8.19 -13.98
N ILE A 48 -4.76 8.78 -14.28
CA ILE A 48 -4.00 9.54 -13.28
C ILE A 48 -4.87 10.63 -12.68
N GLU A 49 -5.66 11.32 -13.52
CA GLU A 49 -6.55 12.38 -13.06
C GLU A 49 -7.61 11.86 -12.10
N SER A 50 -8.25 10.74 -12.41
CA SER A 50 -9.28 10.18 -11.54
C SER A 50 -8.69 9.71 -10.21
N ILE A 51 -7.50 9.12 -10.22
CA ILE A 51 -6.81 8.73 -8.99
C ILE A 51 -6.48 9.96 -8.14
N TYR A 52 -6.01 11.02 -8.77
CA TYR A 52 -5.72 12.27 -8.06
C TYR A 52 -6.97 12.85 -7.40
N LYS A 53 -8.10 12.86 -8.11
CA LYS A 53 -9.37 13.34 -7.56
C LYS A 53 -9.82 12.52 -6.38
N VAL A 54 -9.72 11.19 -6.47
CA VAL A 54 -10.13 10.28 -5.41
C VAL A 54 -9.23 10.41 -4.18
N THR A 55 -7.92 10.44 -4.37
CA THR A 55 -6.98 10.56 -3.23
C THR A 55 -7.10 11.93 -2.57
N THR A 56 -7.34 12.97 -3.34
CA THR A 56 -7.59 14.32 -2.79
C THR A 56 -8.85 14.32 -1.94
N ALA A 57 -9.93 13.71 -2.43
CA ALA A 57 -11.19 13.61 -1.68
C ALA A 57 -11.01 12.82 -0.39
N LEU A 58 -10.23 11.75 -0.43
CA LEU A 58 -9.95 10.90 0.73
C LEU A 58 -8.89 11.48 1.67
N ASP A 59 -8.23 12.55 1.25
CA ASP A 59 -7.14 13.19 2.00
C ASP A 59 -6.00 12.20 2.29
N ILE A 60 -5.61 11.45 1.27
CA ILE A 60 -4.48 10.52 1.33
C ILE A 60 -3.49 10.87 0.21
N PRO A 61 -2.20 10.57 0.39
CA PRO A 61 -1.24 10.77 -0.70
C PRO A 61 -1.44 9.74 -1.80
N LEU A 62 -1.09 10.11 -3.04
CA LEU A 62 -1.17 9.18 -4.17
C LEU A 62 -0.44 7.88 -3.89
N SER A 63 0.72 7.97 -3.22
CA SER A 63 1.53 6.80 -2.87
C SER A 63 0.79 5.76 -2.05
N ALA A 64 -0.23 6.17 -1.28
CA ALA A 64 -0.98 5.24 -0.44
C ALA A 64 -1.65 4.14 -1.24
N LEU A 65 -2.06 4.42 -2.48
CA LEU A 65 -2.69 3.42 -3.34
C LEU A 65 -1.67 2.53 -4.06
N PHE A 66 -0.42 2.96 -4.14
CA PHE A 66 0.61 2.27 -4.95
C PHE A 66 1.71 1.62 -4.13
N GLU A 67 1.67 1.74 -2.80
CA GLU A 67 2.72 1.18 -1.94
C GLU A 67 2.84 -0.33 -2.09
N ASN A 68 4.09 -0.79 -2.18
CA ASN A 68 4.41 -2.22 -2.18
C ASN A 68 3.79 -3.01 -3.33
N ILE A 69 3.46 -2.33 -4.42
CA ILE A 69 3.03 -3.02 -5.64
C ILE A 69 4.26 -3.25 -6.51
N SER A 70 4.50 -4.51 -6.86
CA SER A 70 5.60 -4.88 -7.74
C SER A 70 5.16 -5.93 -8.75
N PRO A 71 5.89 -6.10 -9.86
CA PRO A 71 5.55 -7.13 -10.85
C PRO A 71 5.54 -8.54 -10.25
N SER A 72 6.26 -8.74 -9.17
CA SER A 72 6.33 -10.02 -8.45
C SER A 72 5.49 -10.04 -7.19
N SER A 73 4.31 -9.38 -7.22
CA SER A 73 3.44 -9.25 -6.05
C SER A 73 2.96 -10.59 -5.47
N GLU A 74 3.07 -11.68 -6.22
CA GLU A 74 2.76 -13.01 -5.74
C GLU A 74 3.92 -13.63 -4.98
N VAL A 75 5.13 -13.08 -5.10
CA VAL A 75 6.31 -13.52 -4.38
C VAL A 75 6.41 -12.68 -3.11
N ARG A 76 6.56 -13.38 -1.98
CA ARG A 76 6.71 -12.68 -0.71
C ARG A 76 8.00 -11.87 -0.69
N ASP A 77 7.88 -10.59 -0.47
CA ASP A 77 9.02 -9.69 -0.27
C ASP A 77 9.29 -9.60 1.23
N TYR A 78 10.18 -10.46 1.70
CA TYR A 78 10.49 -10.51 3.13
C TYR A 78 11.18 -9.25 3.63
N ALA A 79 11.88 -8.53 2.76
CA ALA A 79 12.49 -7.25 3.14
C ALA A 79 11.43 -6.22 3.49
N SER A 80 10.40 -6.07 2.65
CA SER A 80 9.29 -5.15 2.92
C SER A 80 8.49 -5.56 4.15
N LEU A 81 8.24 -6.86 4.29
CA LEU A 81 7.53 -7.39 5.46
C LEU A 81 8.30 -7.12 6.75
N SER A 82 9.63 -7.28 6.71
CA SER A 82 10.50 -7.01 7.85
C SER A 82 10.49 -5.53 8.22
N TYR A 83 10.55 -4.66 7.22
CA TYR A 83 10.46 -3.23 7.43
C TYR A 83 9.16 -2.85 8.14
N ASP A 84 8.03 -3.40 7.68
CA ASP A 84 6.72 -3.11 8.26
C ASP A 84 6.66 -3.56 9.71
N LEU A 85 7.21 -4.72 10.04
CA LEU A 85 7.23 -5.23 11.41
C LEU A 85 8.06 -4.33 12.33
N ILE A 86 9.25 -3.93 11.86
CA ILE A 86 10.19 -3.13 12.64
C ILE A 86 9.64 -1.71 12.81
N GLN A 87 9.06 -1.14 11.76
CA GLN A 87 8.53 0.22 11.76
C GLN A 87 7.47 0.44 12.85
N LYS A 88 6.70 -0.60 13.16
CA LYS A 88 5.63 -0.52 14.16
C LYS A 88 6.12 -0.54 15.61
N GLN A 89 7.41 -0.82 15.81
CA GLN A 89 7.97 -0.90 17.14
C GLN A 89 8.48 0.45 17.62
N PRO A 90 8.52 0.70 18.95
CA PRO A 90 9.16 1.89 19.49
C PRO A 90 10.65 1.94 19.11
N LEU A 91 11.23 3.16 19.06
CA LEU A 91 12.62 3.34 18.62
C LEU A 91 13.64 2.47 19.37
N PRO A 92 13.59 2.32 20.70
CA PRO A 92 14.57 1.47 21.38
C PRO A 92 14.51 0.02 20.91
N GLU A 93 13.33 -0.52 20.63
CA GLU A 93 13.16 -1.88 20.12
C GLU A 93 13.63 -1.97 18.67
N GLN A 94 13.42 -0.93 17.88
CA GLN A 94 13.94 -0.89 16.50
C GLN A 94 15.44 -0.98 16.48
N GLU A 95 16.12 -0.24 17.37
CA GLU A 95 17.58 -0.26 17.48
C GLU A 95 18.08 -1.65 17.85
N MET A 96 17.45 -2.27 18.84
CA MET A 96 17.81 -3.62 19.28
C MET A 96 17.65 -4.64 18.14
N LEU A 97 16.51 -4.57 17.42
CA LEU A 97 16.25 -5.47 16.30
C LEU A 97 17.27 -5.28 15.18
N TYR A 98 17.61 -4.04 14.89
CA TYR A 98 18.64 -3.73 13.89
C TYR A 98 19.98 -4.34 14.26
N GLU A 99 20.42 -4.19 15.52
CA GLU A 99 21.67 -4.75 15.98
C GLU A 99 21.71 -6.27 15.88
N ILE A 100 20.59 -6.93 16.23
CA ILE A 100 20.47 -8.39 16.10
C ILE A 100 20.62 -8.80 14.63
N LEU A 101 19.89 -8.14 13.74
CA LEU A 101 19.94 -8.43 12.30
C LEU A 101 21.34 -8.23 11.76
N GLU A 102 22.01 -7.14 12.14
CA GLU A 102 23.36 -6.84 11.70
C GLU A 102 24.34 -7.92 12.12
N ARG A 103 24.23 -8.38 13.38
CA ARG A 103 25.10 -9.47 13.89
C ARG A 103 24.89 -10.77 13.15
N ILE A 104 23.63 -11.13 12.89
CA ILE A 104 23.31 -12.34 12.14
C ILE A 104 23.90 -12.28 10.74
N ILE A 105 23.72 -11.16 10.06
CA ILE A 105 24.24 -10.99 8.70
C ILE A 105 25.77 -11.04 8.67
N ARG A 106 26.43 -10.38 9.63
CA ARG A 106 27.90 -10.42 9.75
C ARG A 106 28.40 -11.81 10.03
N PHE A 107 27.74 -12.54 10.92
CA PHE A 107 28.10 -13.93 11.23
C PHE A 107 28.03 -14.80 9.99
N LYS A 108 26.94 -14.66 9.22
CA LYS A 108 26.74 -15.40 7.98
C LYS A 108 27.82 -15.06 6.95
N GLN A 109 28.15 -13.79 6.80
CA GLN A 109 29.21 -13.35 5.87
C GLN A 109 30.58 -13.88 6.28
N GLY A 110 30.86 -13.89 7.59
CA GLY A 110 32.11 -14.44 8.11
C GLY A 110 32.25 -15.92 7.82
N THR A 111 31.16 -16.69 7.91
CA THR A 111 31.19 -18.13 7.60
C THR A 111 31.22 -18.41 6.11
N ASN A 112 30.76 -17.48 5.28
CA ASN A 112 30.72 -17.61 3.83
C ASN A 112 31.97 -17.03 3.13
N SER A 113 32.85 -16.40 3.86
CA SER A 113 34.04 -15.74 3.28
C SER A 113 35.20 -16.67 2.99
N HIS A 114 34.98 -17.96 3.08
CA HIS A 114 36.03 -18.96 2.82
C HIS A 114 35.82 -19.71 1.53
#